data_44f03bfce07c7d591f74937a7be634f7
#
_entry.id   44f03bfce07c7d591f74937a7be634f7
#
_cell.length_a   1.000
_cell.length_b   1.000
_cell.length_c   1.000
_cell.angle_alpha   90.00
_cell.angle_beta   90.00
_cell.angle_gamma   90.00
#
_symmetry.space_group_name_H-M   'P 1'
#
loop_
_entity.id
_entity.type
_entity.pdbx_description
1 polymer ?
#
loop_
_entity_poly.entity_id
_entity_poly.type
_entity_poly.pdbx_seq_one_letter_code
_entity_poly.pdbx_strand_id
1 'polypeptide(L)'
;VTSWSEVMPDPQYMTHINYAFGHVNESFNGVKIDNEERLRQIVDLRKQKPELKVLLSIGGWGSGRFSEMAANDEYRRAFAADCARVVKEFALDGIDIDWEYPTSSMANISSSPDDTENFTLLMQDIRAAIGNEKELTLATVASARYIDFKAILPSVDFVNIMAYDMEIG
;
A
#
# COMPACT_ATOMS: atom_id res chain seq x y z
N VAL A 1 -4.60 -1.63 -11.96
CA VAL A 1 -5.93 -1.91 -12.53
C VAL A 1 -6.98 -1.26 -11.67
N THR A 2 -7.78 -0.41 -12.27
CA THR A 2 -8.75 0.39 -11.54
C THR A 2 -10.20 -0.03 -11.75
N SER A 3 -10.45 -0.98 -12.62
CA SER A 3 -11.82 -1.42 -12.90
C SER A 3 -12.03 -2.85 -12.45
N TRP A 4 -13.22 -3.12 -11.93
CA TRP A 4 -13.64 -4.45 -11.58
C TRP A 4 -14.15 -5.14 -12.83
N SER A 5 -13.43 -6.12 -13.29
CA SER A 5 -13.76 -6.89 -14.48
C SER A 5 -13.89 -8.36 -14.10
N GLU A 6 -14.77 -9.06 -14.80
CA GLU A 6 -14.87 -10.52 -14.64
C GLU A 6 -13.71 -11.24 -15.33
N VAL A 7 -12.98 -10.54 -16.19
CA VAL A 7 -11.81 -11.09 -16.86
C VAL A 7 -10.68 -11.19 -15.87
N MET A 8 -10.15 -12.39 -15.72
CA MET A 8 -8.98 -12.64 -14.87
C MET A 8 -7.70 -12.38 -15.65
N PRO A 9 -6.69 -11.76 -15.03
CA PRO A 9 -5.40 -11.62 -15.70
C PRO A 9 -4.79 -12.97 -15.99
N ASP A 10 -3.99 -13.05 -17.05
CA ASP A 10 -3.24 -14.25 -17.38
C ASP A 10 -1.95 -14.26 -16.56
N PRO A 11 -1.83 -15.16 -15.57
CA PRO A 11 -0.65 -15.16 -14.68
C PRO A 11 0.64 -15.61 -15.39
N GLN A 12 0.53 -16.22 -16.57
CA GLN A 12 1.67 -16.74 -17.28
C GLN A 12 2.73 -15.68 -17.59
N TYR A 13 2.30 -14.43 -17.79
CA TYR A 13 3.17 -13.32 -18.18
C TYR A 13 3.46 -12.36 -17.04
N MET A 14 3.13 -12.75 -15.81
CA MET A 14 3.25 -11.87 -14.65
C MET A 14 4.13 -12.48 -13.58
N THR A 15 4.93 -11.65 -12.91
CA THR A 15 5.66 -12.05 -11.71
C THR A 15 4.99 -11.54 -10.44
N HIS A 16 4.35 -10.37 -10.54
CA HIS A 16 3.69 -9.71 -9.41
C HIS A 16 2.33 -9.16 -9.84
N ILE A 17 1.38 -9.19 -8.91
CA ILE A 17 0.11 -8.48 -9.04
C ILE A 17 -0.06 -7.62 -7.81
N ASN A 18 -0.26 -6.32 -8.02
CA ASN A 18 -0.67 -5.41 -6.96
C ASN A 18 -2.19 -5.24 -7.05
N TYR A 19 -2.88 -5.82 -6.09
CA TYR A 19 -4.34 -5.72 -6.05
C TYR A 19 -4.76 -4.37 -5.46
N ALA A 20 -5.53 -3.60 -6.18
CA ALA A 20 -6.03 -2.29 -5.76
C ALA A 20 -7.54 -2.37 -5.51
N PHE A 21 -8.04 -1.87 -4.43
CA PHE A 21 -7.29 -1.20 -3.36
C PHE A 21 -7.77 -1.66 -2.01
N GLY A 22 -6.86 -1.61 -1.02
CA GLY A 22 -7.23 -1.50 0.37
C GLY A 22 -7.20 -0.03 0.78
N HIS A 23 -7.79 0.27 1.92
CA HIS A 23 -7.88 1.63 2.44
C HIS A 23 -7.70 1.61 3.96
N VAL A 24 -7.31 2.75 4.52
CA VAL A 24 -7.36 2.94 5.97
C VAL A 24 -8.84 2.96 6.38
N ASN A 25 -9.20 2.19 7.40
CA ASN A 25 -10.59 2.10 7.83
C ASN A 25 -11.08 3.38 8.55
N GLU A 26 -12.36 3.44 8.84
CA GLU A 26 -12.98 4.62 9.44
C GLU A 26 -12.48 4.92 10.86
N SER A 27 -11.95 3.91 11.54
CA SER A 27 -11.41 4.04 12.90
C SER A 27 -9.91 4.33 12.91
N PHE A 28 -9.28 4.51 11.76
CA PHE A 28 -7.85 4.82 11.59
C PHE A 28 -6.92 3.73 12.10
N ASN A 29 -7.40 2.53 12.31
CA ASN A 29 -6.64 1.48 13.00
C ASN A 29 -6.60 0.14 12.28
N GLY A 30 -7.00 0.12 11.02
CA GLY A 30 -6.97 -1.14 10.26
C GLY A 30 -7.20 -0.93 8.77
N VAL A 31 -7.21 -2.05 8.07
CA VAL A 31 -7.30 -2.11 6.61
C VAL A 31 -8.72 -2.52 6.21
N LYS A 32 -9.31 -1.74 5.31
CA LYS A 32 -10.55 -2.10 4.64
C LYS A 32 -10.22 -2.46 3.20
N ILE A 33 -10.71 -3.62 2.74
CA ILE A 33 -10.40 -4.10 1.40
C ILE A 33 -11.63 -4.00 0.51
N ASP A 34 -11.45 -3.40 -0.66
CA ASP A 34 -12.48 -3.37 -1.69
C ASP A 34 -12.59 -4.76 -2.30
N ASN A 35 -13.78 -5.35 -2.24
CA ASN A 35 -14.09 -6.64 -2.86
C ASN A 35 -13.13 -7.76 -2.47
N GLU A 36 -13.24 -8.23 -1.23
CA GLU A 36 -12.39 -9.31 -0.70
C GLU A 36 -12.47 -10.59 -1.51
N GLU A 37 -13.65 -10.90 -2.04
CA GLU A 37 -13.81 -12.09 -2.86
C GLU A 37 -12.94 -12.02 -4.11
N ARG A 38 -12.87 -10.87 -4.74
CA ARG A 38 -12.01 -10.67 -5.91
C ARG A 38 -10.54 -10.87 -5.55
N LEU A 39 -10.13 -10.36 -4.39
CA LEU A 39 -8.77 -10.58 -3.92
C LEU A 39 -8.46 -12.06 -3.75
N ARG A 40 -9.38 -12.82 -3.19
CA ARG A 40 -9.20 -14.27 -3.03
C ARG A 40 -9.10 -14.97 -4.39
N GLN A 41 -9.86 -14.54 -5.39
CA GLN A 41 -9.77 -15.08 -6.75
C GLN A 41 -8.41 -14.79 -7.37
N ILE A 42 -7.89 -13.58 -7.16
CA ILE A 42 -6.56 -13.21 -7.68
C ILE A 42 -5.46 -14.04 -7.00
N VAL A 43 -5.55 -14.24 -5.69
CA VAL A 43 -4.58 -15.08 -4.98
C VAL A 43 -4.63 -16.53 -5.49
N ASP A 44 -5.80 -17.03 -5.85
CA ASP A 44 -5.96 -18.39 -6.38
C ASP A 44 -5.23 -18.60 -7.72
N LEU A 45 -4.83 -17.54 -8.40
CA LEU A 45 -4.01 -17.68 -9.62
C LEU A 45 -2.67 -18.35 -9.36
N ARG A 46 -2.20 -18.39 -8.11
CA ARG A 46 -1.00 -19.14 -7.74
C ARG A 46 -1.13 -20.64 -8.01
N LYS A 47 -2.34 -21.16 -8.11
CA LYS A 47 -2.54 -22.57 -8.48
C LYS A 47 -2.05 -22.85 -9.89
N GLN A 48 -2.06 -21.82 -10.76
CA GLN A 48 -1.55 -21.90 -12.12
C GLN A 48 -0.08 -21.50 -12.21
N LYS A 49 0.36 -20.59 -11.35
CA LYS A 49 1.74 -20.11 -11.33
C LYS A 49 2.18 -19.91 -9.88
N PRO A 50 2.75 -20.96 -9.26
CA PRO A 50 3.09 -20.89 -7.82
C PRO A 50 4.05 -19.77 -7.43
N GLU A 51 4.91 -19.32 -8.35
CA GLU A 51 5.88 -18.26 -8.07
C GLU A 51 5.28 -16.84 -8.19
N LEU A 52 4.01 -16.74 -8.60
CA LEU A 52 3.34 -15.43 -8.68
C LEU A 52 3.22 -14.81 -7.29
N LYS A 53 3.60 -13.54 -7.18
CA LYS A 53 3.48 -12.78 -5.94
C LYS A 53 2.30 -11.82 -6.02
N VAL A 54 1.50 -11.79 -4.96
CA VAL A 54 0.33 -10.92 -4.87
C VAL A 54 0.48 -10.01 -3.66
N LEU A 55 0.45 -8.71 -3.91
CA LEU A 55 0.49 -7.69 -2.88
C LEU A 55 -0.85 -6.94 -2.84
N LEU A 56 -1.22 -6.46 -1.67
CA LEU A 56 -2.36 -5.55 -1.55
C LEU A 56 -1.83 -4.12 -1.59
N SER A 57 -2.33 -3.34 -2.54
CA SER A 57 -2.04 -1.92 -2.62
C SER A 57 -3.05 -1.16 -1.78
N ILE A 58 -2.57 -0.40 -0.80
CA ILE A 58 -3.41 0.36 0.13
C ILE A 58 -3.26 1.84 -0.19
N GLY A 59 -4.36 2.48 -0.57
CA GLY A 59 -4.37 3.89 -0.88
C GLY A 59 -4.97 4.19 -2.24
N GLY A 60 -4.25 4.97 -3.02
CA GLY A 60 -4.68 5.47 -4.31
C GLY A 60 -5.19 6.90 -4.23
N TRP A 61 -5.41 7.51 -5.38
CA TRP A 61 -5.88 8.89 -5.45
C TRP A 61 -7.22 9.06 -4.74
N GLY A 62 -7.29 10.00 -3.81
CA GLY A 62 -8.52 10.26 -3.04
C GLY A 62 -8.71 9.38 -1.82
N SER A 63 -7.84 8.39 -1.59
CA SER A 63 -7.90 7.54 -0.40
C SER A 63 -7.25 8.26 0.77
N GLY A 64 -8.03 8.70 1.74
CA GLY A 64 -7.59 9.49 2.87
C GLY A 64 -7.35 8.69 4.13
N ARG A 65 -7.37 9.39 5.26
CA ARG A 65 -7.19 8.85 6.61
C ARG A 65 -5.76 8.45 6.95
N PHE A 66 -4.85 8.53 6.00
CA PHE A 66 -3.43 8.23 6.27
C PHE A 66 -2.82 9.20 7.27
N SER A 67 -3.12 10.49 7.12
CA SER A 67 -2.52 11.51 7.98
C SER A 67 -2.90 11.29 9.45
N GLU A 68 -4.16 11.05 9.72
CA GLU A 68 -4.65 10.80 11.08
C GLU A 68 -4.06 9.51 11.66
N MET A 69 -4.04 8.46 10.85
CA MET A 69 -3.52 7.16 11.29
C MET A 69 -2.02 7.24 11.56
N ALA A 70 -1.26 7.85 10.65
CA ALA A 70 0.20 7.88 10.77
C ALA A 70 0.68 8.80 11.89
N ALA A 71 -0.10 9.82 12.24
CA ALA A 71 0.27 10.78 13.28
C ALA A 71 0.10 10.24 14.70
N ASN A 72 -0.63 9.15 14.89
CA ASN A 72 -0.94 8.60 16.21
C ASN A 72 -0.25 7.24 16.37
N ASP A 73 0.59 7.11 17.39
CA ASP A 73 1.36 5.89 17.60
C ASP A 73 0.48 4.65 17.78
N GLU A 74 -0.63 4.78 18.48
CA GLU A 74 -1.55 3.67 18.70
C GLU A 74 -2.25 3.26 17.42
N TYR A 75 -2.77 4.22 16.65
CA TYR A 75 -3.39 3.94 15.37
C TYR A 75 -2.40 3.33 14.38
N ARG A 76 -1.21 3.88 14.32
CA ARG A 76 -0.17 3.41 13.39
C ARG A 76 0.22 1.96 13.68
N ARG A 77 0.42 1.63 14.95
CA ARG A 77 0.76 0.25 15.34
C ARG A 77 -0.39 -0.71 15.10
N ALA A 78 -1.62 -0.28 15.39
CA ALA A 78 -2.80 -1.10 15.13
C ALA A 78 -2.99 -1.35 13.63
N PHE A 79 -2.78 -0.32 12.82
CA PHE A 79 -2.85 -0.44 11.37
C PHE A 79 -1.77 -1.42 10.86
N ALA A 80 -0.55 -1.29 11.35
CA ALA A 80 0.54 -2.20 10.96
C ALA A 80 0.23 -3.65 11.34
N ALA A 81 -0.31 -3.87 12.54
CA ALA A 81 -0.72 -5.20 12.97
C ALA A 81 -1.84 -5.75 12.07
N ASP A 82 -2.74 -4.90 11.62
CA ASP A 82 -3.82 -5.32 10.72
C ASP A 82 -3.29 -5.61 9.31
N CYS A 83 -2.25 -4.93 8.86
CA CYS A 83 -1.55 -5.30 7.63
C CYS A 83 -1.00 -6.73 7.74
N ALA A 84 -0.41 -7.08 8.86
CA ALA A 84 0.09 -8.45 9.09
C ALA A 84 -1.05 -9.47 9.09
N ARG A 85 -2.18 -9.13 9.70
CA ARG A 85 -3.37 -9.99 9.68
C ARG A 85 -3.85 -10.23 8.26
N VAL A 86 -3.95 -9.18 7.46
CA VAL A 86 -4.42 -9.28 6.08
C VAL A 86 -3.47 -10.12 5.24
N VAL A 87 -2.17 -9.93 5.38
CA VAL A 87 -1.17 -10.73 4.68
C VAL A 87 -1.36 -12.22 4.99
N LYS A 88 -1.60 -12.54 6.24
CA LYS A 88 -1.80 -13.93 6.67
C LYS A 88 -3.15 -14.48 6.21
N GLU A 89 -4.21 -13.72 6.43
CA GLU A 89 -5.58 -14.17 6.13
C GLU A 89 -5.79 -14.43 4.64
N PHE A 90 -5.28 -13.56 3.78
CA PHE A 90 -5.43 -13.68 2.34
C PHE A 90 -4.24 -14.34 1.65
N ALA A 91 -3.26 -14.80 2.43
CA ALA A 91 -2.04 -15.43 1.90
C ALA A 91 -1.31 -14.54 0.89
N LEU A 92 -1.14 -13.28 1.24
CA LEU A 92 -0.45 -12.30 0.39
C LEU A 92 1.06 -12.43 0.54
N ASP A 93 1.78 -11.93 -0.47
CA ASP A 93 3.25 -11.84 -0.43
C ASP A 93 3.75 -10.54 0.13
N GLY A 94 2.87 -9.53 0.26
CA GLY A 94 3.27 -8.26 0.82
C GLY A 94 2.21 -7.18 0.72
N ILE A 95 2.67 -5.97 1.03
CA ILE A 95 1.84 -4.76 1.08
C ILE A 95 2.52 -3.68 0.26
N ASP A 96 1.73 -2.95 -0.52
CA ASP A 96 2.15 -1.75 -1.22
C ASP A 96 1.37 -0.56 -0.64
N ILE A 97 2.07 0.50 -0.27
CA ILE A 97 1.44 1.70 0.27
C ILE A 97 1.46 2.80 -0.79
N ASP A 98 0.28 3.30 -1.09
CA ASP A 98 0.07 4.29 -2.14
C ASP A 98 -0.65 5.51 -1.55
N TRP A 99 0.04 6.21 -0.66
CA TRP A 99 -0.46 7.46 -0.07
C TRP A 99 -0.20 8.61 -1.03
N GLU A 100 -1.24 9.20 -1.57
CA GLU A 100 -1.13 10.27 -2.58
C GLU A 100 -1.73 11.57 -2.03
N TYR A 101 -0.99 12.42 -1.35
CA TYR A 101 0.42 12.27 -0.97
C TYR A 101 0.60 12.77 0.46
N PRO A 102 1.66 12.35 1.17
CA PRO A 102 1.97 12.96 2.46
C PRO A 102 2.13 14.48 2.32
N THR A 103 1.64 15.23 3.28
CA THR A 103 1.67 16.69 3.34
C THR A 103 0.81 17.41 2.29
N SER A 104 0.08 16.68 1.45
CA SER A 104 -0.70 17.27 0.36
C SER A 104 -2.18 16.96 0.50
N SER A 105 -3.02 17.98 0.34
CA SER A 105 -4.47 17.80 0.29
C SER A 105 -5.03 17.85 -1.13
N MET A 106 -4.17 17.67 -2.15
CA MET A 106 -4.57 17.79 -3.56
C MET A 106 -5.67 16.81 -3.97
N ALA A 107 -5.65 15.61 -3.41
CA ALA A 107 -6.66 14.60 -3.71
C ALA A 107 -7.90 14.71 -2.82
N ASN A 108 -8.10 15.86 -2.20
CA ASN A 108 -9.19 16.11 -1.25
C ASN A 108 -9.10 15.20 -0.02
N ILE A 109 -7.89 14.95 0.44
CA ILE A 109 -7.61 14.14 1.63
C ILE A 109 -7.02 15.01 2.73
N SER A 110 -7.07 14.51 3.97
CA SER A 110 -6.42 15.17 5.09
C SER A 110 -4.91 15.16 4.94
N SER A 111 -4.24 16.16 5.49
CA SER A 111 -2.79 16.26 5.45
C SER A 111 -2.27 17.02 6.67
N SER A 112 -0.99 16.84 6.94
CA SER A 112 -0.28 17.48 8.03
C SER A 112 1.16 17.75 7.61
N PRO A 113 1.79 18.84 8.12
CA PRO A 113 3.22 19.08 7.84
C PRO A 113 4.13 17.96 8.32
N ASP A 114 3.67 17.15 9.27
CA ASP A 114 4.46 16.05 9.84
C ASP A 114 4.29 14.73 9.10
N ASP A 115 3.49 14.71 8.03
CA ASP A 115 3.18 13.47 7.31
C ASP A 115 4.41 12.77 6.77
N THR A 116 5.40 13.50 6.28
CA THR A 116 6.61 12.90 5.72
C THR A 116 7.37 12.11 6.76
N GLU A 117 7.52 12.65 7.97
CA GLU A 117 8.16 11.95 9.08
C GLU A 117 7.29 10.80 9.57
N ASN A 118 5.99 11.03 9.70
CA ASN A 118 5.06 10.01 10.15
C ASN A 118 4.95 8.86 9.14
N PHE A 119 5.11 9.14 7.85
CA PHE A 119 5.14 8.10 6.84
C PHE A 119 6.35 7.19 7.02
N THR A 120 7.50 7.76 7.33
CA THR A 120 8.69 6.95 7.65
C THR A 120 8.41 6.01 8.82
N LEU A 121 7.81 6.53 9.89
CA LEU A 121 7.44 5.72 11.05
C LEU A 121 6.44 4.63 10.69
N LEU A 122 5.46 4.95 9.84
CA LEU A 122 4.47 4.00 9.37
C LEU A 122 5.12 2.82 8.64
N MET A 123 6.04 3.11 7.73
CA MET A 123 6.71 2.06 6.97
C MET A 123 7.59 1.20 7.86
N GLN A 124 8.24 1.79 8.87
CA GLN A 124 9.00 1.01 9.86
C GLN A 124 8.08 0.09 10.66
N ASP A 125 6.92 0.57 11.08
CA ASP A 125 5.97 -0.24 11.85
C ASP A 125 5.38 -1.37 11.01
N ILE A 126 5.06 -1.12 9.74
CA ILE A 126 4.55 -2.17 8.85
C ILE A 126 5.63 -3.23 8.62
N ARG A 127 6.87 -2.81 8.37
CA ARG A 127 7.97 -3.76 8.18
C ARG A 127 8.15 -4.64 9.41
N ALA A 128 8.12 -4.07 10.58
CA ALA A 128 8.23 -4.83 11.81
C ALA A 128 7.09 -5.85 11.99
N ALA A 129 5.89 -5.48 11.57
CA ALA A 129 4.71 -6.32 11.72
C ALA A 129 4.64 -7.46 10.71
N ILE A 130 4.94 -7.21 9.43
CA ILE A 130 4.84 -8.23 8.38
C ILE A 130 6.12 -9.08 8.26
N GLY A 131 7.23 -8.62 8.80
CA GLY A 131 8.50 -9.34 8.77
C GLY A 131 9.31 -9.10 7.50
N ASN A 132 10.52 -9.67 7.46
CA ASN A 132 11.47 -9.42 6.37
C ASN A 132 11.25 -10.33 5.15
N GLU A 133 10.46 -11.37 5.30
CA GLU A 133 10.19 -12.30 4.20
C GLU A 133 9.07 -11.83 3.28
N LYS A 134 8.26 -10.88 3.73
CA LYS A 134 7.20 -10.30 2.91
C LYS A 134 7.69 -9.02 2.26
N GLU A 135 7.13 -8.71 1.11
CA GLU A 135 7.52 -7.50 0.39
C GLU A 135 6.77 -6.30 0.92
N LEU A 136 7.48 -5.21 1.08
CA LEU A 136 6.90 -3.91 1.42
C LEU A 136 7.37 -2.91 0.39
N THR A 137 6.43 -2.34 -0.34
CA THR A 137 6.72 -1.36 -1.39
C THR A 137 5.89 -0.11 -1.16
N LEU A 138 6.22 0.93 -1.89
CA LEU A 138 5.41 2.14 -1.92
C LEU A 138 5.37 2.69 -3.34
N ALA A 139 4.31 3.42 -3.63
CA ALA A 139 4.16 4.13 -4.89
C ALA A 139 4.14 5.63 -4.59
N THR A 140 4.91 6.41 -5.33
CA THR A 140 4.97 7.85 -5.16
C THR A 140 5.40 8.51 -6.47
N VAL A 141 5.39 9.83 -6.48
CA VAL A 141 5.91 10.60 -7.62
C VAL A 141 7.38 10.93 -7.42
N ALA A 142 8.04 11.34 -8.50
CA ALA A 142 9.46 11.66 -8.48
C ALA A 142 9.70 13.03 -7.81
N SER A 143 9.28 13.16 -6.55
CA SER A 143 9.46 14.39 -5.78
C SER A 143 9.82 14.03 -4.35
N ALA A 144 10.96 14.52 -3.90
CA ALA A 144 11.44 14.25 -2.54
C ALA A 144 10.66 15.03 -1.47
N ARG A 145 9.76 15.92 -1.84
CA ARG A 145 9.06 16.74 -0.84
C ARG A 145 8.00 15.99 -0.06
N TYR A 146 7.53 14.85 -0.57
CA TYR A 146 6.52 14.06 0.12
C TYR A 146 7.12 13.00 1.03
N ILE A 147 8.28 12.48 0.68
CA ILE A 147 8.88 11.31 1.31
C ILE A 147 10.34 11.57 1.57
N ASP A 148 10.80 11.22 2.76
CA ASP A 148 12.23 11.17 3.07
C ASP A 148 12.76 9.81 2.60
N PHE A 149 13.22 9.76 1.35
CA PHE A 149 13.68 8.51 0.74
C PHE A 149 14.83 7.87 1.52
N LYS A 150 15.76 8.68 2.03
CA LYS A 150 16.91 8.16 2.77
C LYS A 150 16.46 7.45 4.05
N ALA A 151 15.47 7.99 4.74
CA ALA A 151 14.97 7.39 5.97
C ALA A 151 14.06 6.19 5.71
N ILE A 152 13.36 6.16 4.58
CA ILE A 152 12.35 5.14 4.32
C ILE A 152 12.91 3.91 3.60
N LEU A 153 13.96 4.09 2.77
CA LEU A 153 14.53 2.99 1.98
C LEU A 153 14.92 1.76 2.79
N PRO A 154 15.48 1.88 4.01
CA PRO A 154 15.81 0.69 4.79
C PRO A 154 14.59 -0.19 5.14
N SER A 155 13.40 0.36 5.12
CA SER A 155 12.17 -0.36 5.50
C SER A 155 11.46 -1.01 4.31
N VAL A 156 11.75 -0.59 3.09
CA VAL A 156 11.03 -1.04 1.90
C VAL A 156 11.92 -1.85 0.97
N ASP A 157 11.29 -2.72 0.18
CA ASP A 157 12.02 -3.51 -0.81
C ASP A 157 12.27 -2.73 -2.09
N PHE A 158 11.27 -1.96 -2.53
CA PHE A 158 11.46 -1.03 -3.64
C PHE A 158 10.37 0.03 -3.66
N VAL A 159 10.62 1.06 -4.46
CA VAL A 159 9.75 2.21 -4.64
C VAL A 159 9.30 2.26 -6.09
N ASN A 160 8.00 2.34 -6.31
CA ASN A 160 7.43 2.53 -7.64
C ASN A 160 7.22 4.01 -7.88
N ILE A 161 7.86 4.56 -8.89
CA ILE A 161 7.71 5.97 -9.25
C ILE A 161 6.62 6.09 -10.30
N MET A 162 5.60 6.86 -9.99
CA MET A 162 4.47 7.07 -10.88
C MET A 162 4.84 8.11 -11.93
N ALA A 163 4.92 7.67 -13.19
CA ALA A 163 5.45 8.50 -14.27
C ALA A 163 4.43 9.48 -14.85
N TYR A 164 3.15 9.23 -14.67
CA TYR A 164 2.12 10.08 -15.27
C TYR A 164 2.15 11.52 -14.75
N ASP A 165 2.66 11.74 -13.56
CA ASP A 165 2.79 13.08 -12.99
C ASP A 165 3.90 13.87 -13.65
N MET A 166 4.69 13.25 -14.49
CA MET A 166 5.73 13.91 -15.26
C MET A 166 5.18 14.61 -16.49
N GLU A 167 3.93 14.35 -16.83
CA GLU A 167 3.29 14.99 -17.96
C GLU A 167 2.75 16.32 -17.55
N ILE A 168 3.52 17.31 -17.75
CA ILE A 168 3.09 18.65 -17.47
C ILE A 168 2.81 19.32 -18.78
N GLY A 169 1.59 19.66 -18.91
CA GLY A 169 1.16 20.34 -20.10
C GLY A 169 1.88 21.65 -20.36
#